data_5042f0bb6caa66e582e0be7a997fe346
#
_entry.id   5042f0bb6caa66e582e0be7a997fe346
#
_cell.length_a   1.000
_cell.length_b   1.000
_cell.length_c   1.000
_cell.angle_alpha   90.00
_cell.angle_beta   90.00
_cell.angle_gamma   90.00
#
_symmetry.space_group_name_H-M   'P 1'
#
loop_
_entity.id
_entity.type
_entity.pdbx_description
1 polymer ?
#
loop_
_entity_poly.entity_id
_entity_poly.type
_entity_poly.pdbx_seq_one_letter_code
_entity_poly.pdbx_strand_id
1 'polypeptide(L)'
;MTDPVVNPTTEELETWHRTFAPRAFNQTWDLLDIAEPTREEEEEMLSAAFAQRYHWYVVGNPRHRAISDWQISRVAAVLGYADLALRFAERSLATCLDNDLDAFVTGFAHEAIARAAAEVDDVEMYTDHLEAAKELLLEIEDPEDRDVLEADLTEMSER
;
A
#
# COMPACT_ATOMS: atom_id res chain seq x y z
N MET A 1 -14.74 25.79 -35.20
CA MET A 1 -15.89 25.26 -34.43
C MET A 1 -15.29 24.25 -33.46
N THR A 2 -15.29 24.56 -32.15
CA THR A 2 -14.86 23.61 -31.12
C THR A 2 -16.06 22.71 -30.82
N ASP A 3 -15.90 21.40 -30.96
CA ASP A 3 -16.91 20.46 -30.53
C ASP A 3 -17.27 20.75 -29.07
N PRO A 4 -18.56 20.68 -28.69
CA PRO A 4 -18.96 20.87 -27.30
C PRO A 4 -18.26 19.82 -26.44
N VAL A 5 -17.52 20.29 -25.42
CA VAL A 5 -16.95 19.39 -24.43
C VAL A 5 -18.11 18.71 -23.72
N VAL A 6 -18.39 17.47 -24.10
CA VAL A 6 -19.38 16.64 -23.41
C VAL A 6 -18.76 16.25 -22.07
N ASN A 7 -19.25 16.83 -20.98
CA ASN A 7 -18.81 16.40 -19.65
C ASN A 7 -19.32 14.99 -19.37
N PRO A 8 -18.44 14.10 -18.89
CA PRO A 8 -18.85 12.74 -18.57
C PRO A 8 -19.90 12.73 -17.42
N THR A 9 -20.78 11.76 -17.48
CA THR A 9 -21.74 11.52 -16.39
C THR A 9 -21.02 10.99 -15.13
N THR A 10 -21.68 11.06 -13.99
CA THR A 10 -21.16 10.49 -12.74
C THR A 10 -20.85 8.99 -12.88
N GLU A 11 -21.71 8.23 -13.56
CA GLU A 11 -21.54 6.80 -13.80
C GLU A 11 -20.32 6.50 -14.68
N GLU A 12 -20.09 7.29 -15.72
CA GLU A 12 -18.90 7.18 -16.56
C GLU A 12 -17.63 7.48 -15.77
N LEU A 13 -17.63 8.52 -14.93
CA LEU A 13 -16.50 8.86 -14.06
C LEU A 13 -16.20 7.73 -13.07
N GLU A 14 -17.20 7.18 -12.40
CA GLU A 14 -17.03 6.04 -11.50
C GLU A 14 -16.48 4.81 -12.23
N THR A 15 -16.95 4.54 -13.44
CA THR A 15 -16.45 3.44 -14.27
C THR A 15 -14.96 3.64 -14.59
N TRP A 16 -14.54 4.86 -14.92
CA TRP A 16 -13.14 5.16 -15.17
C TRP A 16 -12.28 4.98 -13.91
N HIS A 17 -12.73 5.45 -12.75
CA HIS A 17 -12.03 5.24 -11.49
C HIS A 17 -11.85 3.74 -11.18
N ARG A 18 -12.91 2.91 -11.34
CA ARG A 18 -12.85 1.45 -11.16
C ARG A 18 -11.93 0.76 -12.15
N THR A 19 -11.74 1.33 -13.34
CA THR A 19 -10.85 0.80 -14.38
C THR A 19 -9.40 1.17 -14.11
N PHE A 20 -9.13 2.43 -13.73
CA PHE A 20 -7.76 2.92 -13.58
C PHE A 20 -7.13 2.54 -12.24
N ALA A 21 -7.90 2.38 -11.16
CA ALA A 21 -7.37 2.02 -9.86
C ALA A 21 -6.54 0.72 -9.89
N PRO A 22 -7.06 -0.43 -10.33
CA PRO A 22 -6.28 -1.67 -10.37
C PRO A 22 -5.15 -1.63 -11.39
N ARG A 23 -5.30 -0.89 -12.49
CA ARG A 23 -4.23 -0.74 -13.49
C ARG A 23 -3.03 0.01 -12.91
N ALA A 24 -3.26 1.12 -12.24
CA ALA A 24 -2.20 1.89 -11.58
C ALA A 24 -1.57 1.11 -10.42
N PHE A 25 -2.37 0.33 -9.67
CA PHE A 25 -1.88 -0.57 -8.63
C PHE A 25 -0.92 -1.62 -9.19
N ASN A 26 -1.29 -2.28 -10.28
CA ASN A 26 -0.44 -3.28 -10.93
C ASN A 26 0.81 -2.65 -11.56
N GLN A 27 0.69 -1.49 -12.20
CA GLN A 27 1.84 -0.75 -12.73
C GLN A 27 2.85 -0.39 -11.63
N THR A 28 2.37 -0.04 -10.44
CA THR A 28 3.25 0.21 -9.29
C THR A 28 4.06 -1.04 -8.93
N TRP A 29 3.44 -2.23 -8.97
CA TRP A 29 4.15 -3.48 -8.74
C TRP A 29 5.17 -3.79 -9.82
N ASP A 30 4.81 -3.62 -11.10
CA ASP A 30 5.75 -3.81 -12.22
C ASP A 30 7.01 -2.93 -12.06
N LEU A 31 6.84 -1.69 -11.56
CA LEU A 31 7.94 -0.78 -11.30
C LEU A 31 8.74 -1.15 -10.03
N LEU A 32 8.08 -1.64 -8.98
CA LEU A 32 8.74 -2.13 -7.76
C LEU A 32 9.63 -3.36 -8.01
N ASP A 33 9.31 -4.15 -9.03
CA ASP A 33 10.10 -5.33 -9.42
C ASP A 33 11.39 -4.98 -10.17
N ILE A 34 11.59 -3.71 -10.56
CA ILE A 34 12.83 -3.26 -11.19
C ILE A 34 13.93 -3.16 -10.13
N ALA A 35 14.96 -3.98 -10.25
CA ALA A 35 16.04 -4.06 -9.26
C ALA A 35 16.86 -2.76 -9.13
N GLU A 36 17.09 -2.07 -10.23
CA GLU A 36 17.82 -0.81 -10.30
C GLU A 36 17.01 0.21 -11.14
N PRO A 37 15.95 0.80 -10.57
CA PRO A 37 15.13 1.75 -11.29
C PRO A 37 15.90 3.02 -11.63
N THR A 38 15.65 3.57 -12.81
CA THR A 38 16.10 4.90 -13.18
C THR A 38 15.30 5.96 -12.40
N ARG A 39 15.79 7.19 -12.39
CA ARG A 39 15.08 8.29 -11.73
C ARG A 39 13.68 8.52 -12.30
N GLU A 40 13.51 8.38 -13.62
CA GLU A 40 12.22 8.46 -14.27
C GLU A 40 11.27 7.34 -13.83
N GLU A 41 11.78 6.13 -13.66
CA GLU A 41 11.01 4.98 -13.16
C GLU A 41 10.62 5.15 -11.68
N GLU A 42 11.50 5.74 -10.84
CA GLU A 42 11.18 6.10 -9.46
C GLU A 42 10.05 7.15 -9.39
N GLU A 43 10.12 8.19 -10.24
CA GLU A 43 9.08 9.22 -10.33
C GLU A 43 7.74 8.64 -10.85
N GLU A 44 7.79 7.73 -11.81
CA GLU A 44 6.63 7.02 -12.32
C GLU A 44 6.02 6.09 -11.25
N MET A 45 6.84 5.40 -10.48
CA MET A 45 6.41 4.55 -9.36
C MET A 45 5.59 5.32 -8.33
N LEU A 46 6.08 6.50 -7.89
CA LEU A 46 5.33 7.39 -7.01
C LEU A 46 4.02 7.86 -7.65
N SER A 47 4.07 8.27 -8.92
CA SER A 47 2.90 8.75 -9.63
C SER A 47 1.83 7.68 -9.76
N ALA A 48 2.19 6.44 -10.10
CA ALA A 48 1.28 5.32 -10.20
C ALA A 48 0.67 4.95 -8.83
N ALA A 49 1.49 4.94 -7.76
CA ALA A 49 1.03 4.66 -6.41
C ALA A 49 0.00 5.69 -5.91
N PHE A 50 0.22 6.98 -6.17
CA PHE A 50 -0.75 8.02 -5.83
C PHE A 50 -1.98 8.01 -6.74
N ALA A 51 -1.84 7.67 -8.02
CA ALA A 51 -2.96 7.56 -8.95
C ALA A 51 -3.94 6.45 -8.53
N GLN A 52 -3.44 5.24 -8.21
CA GLN A 52 -4.30 4.15 -7.75
C GLN A 52 -5.02 4.54 -6.45
N ARG A 53 -4.31 5.18 -5.51
CA ARG A 53 -4.91 5.68 -4.26
C ARG A 53 -6.04 6.67 -4.54
N TYR A 54 -5.82 7.66 -5.40
CA TYR A 54 -6.84 8.65 -5.75
C TYR A 54 -8.10 7.96 -6.27
N HIS A 55 -7.96 7.03 -7.21
CA HIS A 55 -9.10 6.33 -7.78
C HIS A 55 -9.82 5.46 -6.74
N TRP A 56 -9.11 4.70 -5.91
CA TRP A 56 -9.72 3.89 -4.86
C TRP A 56 -10.40 4.72 -3.75
N TYR A 57 -9.91 5.92 -3.47
CA TYR A 57 -10.57 6.81 -2.51
C TYR A 57 -11.89 7.36 -3.04
N VAL A 58 -12.07 7.45 -4.35
CA VAL A 58 -13.34 7.86 -4.97
C VAL A 58 -14.37 6.73 -4.97
N VAL A 59 -13.99 5.51 -5.39
CA VAL A 59 -14.95 4.42 -5.64
C VAL A 59 -14.75 3.18 -4.77
N GLY A 60 -13.66 3.11 -4.01
CA GLY A 60 -13.30 1.95 -3.20
C GLY A 60 -14.00 1.90 -1.84
N ASN A 61 -13.93 0.73 -1.23
CA ASN A 61 -14.32 0.48 0.15
C ASN A 61 -13.11 0.68 1.11
N PRO A 62 -13.29 0.55 2.45
CA PRO A 62 -12.18 0.67 3.40
C PRO A 62 -11.00 -0.25 3.13
N ARG A 63 -11.23 -1.49 2.68
CA ARG A 63 -10.16 -2.42 2.33
C ARG A 63 -9.30 -1.89 1.17
N HIS A 64 -9.91 -1.36 0.11
CA HIS A 64 -9.19 -0.73 -1.00
C HIS A 64 -8.36 0.46 -0.52
N ARG A 65 -8.88 1.27 0.39
CA ARG A 65 -8.18 2.45 0.93
C ARG A 65 -6.97 2.05 1.77
N ALA A 66 -7.13 1.05 2.66
CA ALA A 66 -6.04 0.55 3.48
C ALA A 66 -4.90 -0.03 2.62
N ILE A 67 -5.23 -0.86 1.62
CA ILE A 67 -4.26 -1.44 0.69
C ILE A 67 -3.57 -0.36 -0.15
N SER A 68 -4.32 0.68 -0.55
CA SER A 68 -3.76 1.81 -1.29
C SER A 68 -2.70 2.57 -0.49
N ASP A 69 -3.00 2.89 0.76
CA ASP A 69 -2.08 3.59 1.65
C ASP A 69 -0.87 2.71 1.98
N TRP A 70 -1.07 1.39 2.18
CA TRP A 70 0.02 0.43 2.33
C TRP A 70 0.97 0.41 1.13
N GLN A 71 0.46 0.39 -0.11
CA GLN A 71 1.31 0.39 -1.30
C GLN A 71 2.14 1.67 -1.42
N ILE A 72 1.58 2.84 -1.08
CA ILE A 72 2.35 4.09 -1.03
C ILE A 72 3.46 4.00 0.02
N SER A 73 3.17 3.45 1.20
CA SER A 73 4.18 3.22 2.23
C SER A 73 5.32 2.33 1.71
N ARG A 74 4.99 1.25 0.99
CA ARG A 74 5.97 0.34 0.39
C ARG A 74 6.87 1.07 -0.60
N VAL A 75 6.30 1.81 -1.54
CA VAL A 75 7.04 2.61 -2.53
C VAL A 75 7.93 3.64 -1.84
N ALA A 76 7.40 4.38 -0.87
CA ALA A 76 8.15 5.38 -0.13
C ALA A 76 9.36 4.79 0.61
N ALA A 77 9.20 3.61 1.23
CA ALA A 77 10.29 2.91 1.89
C ALA A 77 11.39 2.47 0.90
N VAL A 78 11.03 1.91 -0.24
CA VAL A 78 11.98 1.52 -1.30
C VAL A 78 12.76 2.72 -1.82
N LEU A 79 12.12 3.89 -1.93
CA LEU A 79 12.75 5.12 -2.42
C LEU A 79 13.47 5.94 -1.33
N GLY A 80 13.46 5.47 -0.07
CA GLY A 80 14.15 6.15 1.04
C GLY A 80 13.40 7.34 1.63
N TYR A 81 12.10 7.46 1.39
CA TYR A 81 11.24 8.52 1.96
C TYR A 81 10.59 8.05 3.27
N ALA A 82 11.40 7.93 4.33
CA ALA A 82 10.98 7.35 5.61
C ALA A 82 9.74 8.01 6.23
N ASP A 83 9.67 9.34 6.25
CA ASP A 83 8.51 10.08 6.78
C ASP A 83 7.23 9.80 6.00
N LEU A 84 7.33 9.69 4.68
CA LEU A 84 6.20 9.37 3.81
C LEU A 84 5.77 7.93 4.02
N ALA A 85 6.72 7.00 4.13
CA ALA A 85 6.47 5.59 4.40
C ALA A 85 5.71 5.41 5.71
N LEU A 86 6.17 6.01 6.79
CA LEU A 86 5.52 5.94 8.10
C LEU A 86 4.12 6.53 8.08
N ARG A 87 3.96 7.72 7.51
CA ARG A 87 2.64 8.39 7.41
C ARG A 87 1.59 7.51 6.75
N PHE A 88 1.93 6.87 5.62
CA PHE A 88 0.98 6.06 4.89
C PHE A 88 0.78 4.68 5.51
N ALA A 89 1.77 4.12 6.19
CA ALA A 89 1.62 2.92 7.01
C ALA A 89 0.62 3.14 8.17
N GLU A 90 0.79 4.24 8.92
CA GLU A 90 -0.13 4.62 10.01
C GLU A 90 -1.56 4.85 9.51
N ARG A 91 -1.74 5.48 8.35
CA ARG A 91 -3.06 5.66 7.73
C ARG A 91 -3.70 4.33 7.34
N SER A 92 -2.92 3.42 6.77
CA SER A 92 -3.38 2.07 6.45
C SER A 92 -3.86 1.36 7.72
N LEU A 93 -3.07 1.36 8.79
CA LEU A 93 -3.45 0.74 10.05
C LEU A 93 -4.69 1.39 10.67
N ALA A 94 -4.77 2.72 10.71
CA ALA A 94 -5.94 3.41 11.23
C ALA A 94 -7.22 3.00 10.47
N THR A 95 -7.14 2.92 9.13
CA THR A 95 -8.28 2.46 8.32
C THR A 95 -8.66 1.01 8.63
N CYS A 96 -7.67 0.14 8.88
CA CYS A 96 -7.93 -1.25 9.27
C CYS A 96 -8.67 -1.34 10.61
N LEU A 97 -8.19 -0.61 11.61
CA LEU A 97 -8.77 -0.63 12.96
C LEU A 97 -10.16 0.01 13.01
N ASP A 98 -10.35 1.13 12.33
CA ASP A 98 -11.63 1.85 12.28
C ASP A 98 -12.74 1.07 11.56
N ASN A 99 -12.39 0.07 10.77
CA ASN A 99 -13.33 -0.70 9.95
C ASN A 99 -13.28 -2.21 10.21
N ASP A 100 -12.62 -2.67 11.26
CA ASP A 100 -12.47 -4.09 11.63
C ASP A 100 -12.07 -4.96 10.43
N LEU A 101 -11.04 -4.54 9.69
CA LEU A 101 -10.55 -5.29 8.53
C LEU A 101 -9.86 -6.59 8.96
N ASP A 102 -9.81 -7.54 8.04
CA ASP A 102 -9.25 -8.88 8.31
C ASP A 102 -7.75 -8.87 8.68
N ALA A 103 -7.30 -9.99 9.24
CA ALA A 103 -5.94 -10.16 9.74
C ALA A 103 -4.87 -10.00 8.63
N PHE A 104 -5.19 -10.33 7.38
CA PHE A 104 -4.26 -10.17 6.27
C PHE A 104 -3.92 -8.70 6.01
N VAL A 105 -4.93 -7.85 5.80
CA VAL A 105 -4.70 -6.41 5.53
C VAL A 105 -4.13 -5.71 6.75
N THR A 106 -4.63 -6.04 7.96
CA THR A 106 -4.14 -5.44 9.20
C THR A 106 -2.71 -5.88 9.51
N GLY A 107 -2.36 -7.14 9.24
CA GLY A 107 -1.00 -7.65 9.37
C GLY A 107 0.00 -6.91 8.46
N PHE A 108 -0.36 -6.67 7.21
CA PHE A 108 0.45 -5.87 6.30
C PHE A 108 0.55 -4.40 6.70
N ALA A 109 -0.48 -3.82 7.32
CA ALA A 109 -0.39 -2.46 7.84
C ALA A 109 0.63 -2.35 9.00
N HIS A 110 0.67 -3.34 9.90
CA HIS A 110 1.69 -3.43 10.94
C HIS A 110 3.08 -3.67 10.35
N GLU A 111 3.21 -4.58 9.38
CA GLU A 111 4.45 -4.82 8.64
C GLU A 111 5.00 -3.52 8.03
N ALA A 112 4.15 -2.71 7.41
CA ALA A 112 4.56 -1.44 6.81
C ALA A 112 5.09 -0.43 7.84
N ILE A 113 4.50 -0.36 9.04
CA ILE A 113 5.01 0.49 10.13
C ILE A 113 6.37 -0.02 10.61
N ALA A 114 6.52 -1.33 10.82
CA ALA A 114 7.80 -1.91 11.21
C ALA A 114 8.90 -1.63 10.17
N ARG A 115 8.57 -1.75 8.89
CA ARG A 115 9.50 -1.42 7.79
C ARG A 115 9.93 0.05 7.82
N ALA A 116 8.97 0.98 8.00
CA ALA A 116 9.28 2.41 8.09
C ALA A 116 10.08 2.76 9.36
N ALA A 117 9.81 2.10 10.48
CA ALA A 117 10.55 2.25 11.73
C ALA A 117 12.01 1.81 11.61
N ALA A 118 12.27 0.74 10.85
CA ALA A 118 13.63 0.27 10.56
C ALA A 118 14.47 1.32 9.80
N GLU A 119 13.85 2.11 8.91
CA GLU A 119 14.55 3.16 8.15
C GLU A 119 15.01 4.36 9.02
N VAL A 120 14.44 4.51 10.21
CA VAL A 120 14.77 5.58 11.14
C VAL A 120 15.38 5.07 12.46
N ASP A 121 15.78 3.81 12.50
CA ASP A 121 16.37 3.13 13.66
C ASP A 121 15.50 3.19 14.93
N ASP A 122 14.16 3.26 14.77
CA ASP A 122 13.21 3.16 15.88
C ASP A 122 12.96 1.69 16.24
N VAL A 123 13.81 1.16 17.10
CA VAL A 123 13.80 -0.26 17.51
C VAL A 123 12.53 -0.65 18.27
N GLU A 124 11.98 0.26 19.09
CA GLU A 124 10.76 -0.01 19.87
C GLU A 124 9.56 -0.15 18.92
N MET A 125 9.33 0.84 18.07
CA MET A 125 8.24 0.81 17.08
C MET A 125 8.40 -0.39 16.13
N TYR A 126 9.61 -0.67 15.66
CA TYR A 126 9.90 -1.82 14.83
C TYR A 126 9.47 -3.14 15.50
N THR A 127 9.90 -3.37 16.75
CA THR A 127 9.64 -4.61 17.47
C THR A 127 8.15 -4.78 17.75
N ASP A 128 7.50 -3.75 18.26
CA ASP A 128 6.07 -3.78 18.60
C ASP A 128 5.19 -4.13 17.40
N HIS A 129 5.46 -3.48 16.27
CA HIS A 129 4.66 -3.72 15.06
C HIS A 129 5.02 -5.02 14.34
N LEU A 130 6.28 -5.45 14.39
CA LEU A 130 6.68 -6.76 13.88
C LEU A 130 6.00 -7.90 14.67
N GLU A 131 5.94 -7.79 15.99
CA GLU A 131 5.25 -8.77 16.84
C GLU A 131 3.75 -8.79 16.56
N ALA A 132 3.11 -7.62 16.47
CA ALA A 132 1.69 -7.52 16.12
C ALA A 132 1.38 -8.16 14.76
N ALA A 133 2.23 -7.95 13.74
CA ALA A 133 2.07 -8.60 12.45
C ALA A 133 2.22 -10.13 12.53
N LYS A 134 3.16 -10.64 13.35
CA LYS A 134 3.34 -12.08 13.58
C LYS A 134 2.16 -12.72 14.32
N GLU A 135 1.53 -12.02 15.24
CA GLU A 135 0.31 -12.49 15.90
C GLU A 135 -0.84 -12.61 14.90
N LEU A 136 -1.05 -11.57 14.07
CA LEU A 136 -2.09 -11.58 13.03
C LEU A 136 -1.84 -12.65 11.96
N LEU A 137 -0.59 -12.96 11.65
CA LEU A 137 -0.24 -14.03 10.71
C LEU A 137 -0.89 -15.37 11.10
N LEU A 138 -1.02 -15.64 12.41
CA LEU A 138 -1.63 -16.88 12.92
C LEU A 138 -3.14 -16.92 12.72
N GLU A 139 -3.78 -15.77 12.52
CA GLU A 139 -5.23 -15.64 12.29
C GLU A 139 -5.61 -15.74 10.81
N ILE A 140 -4.63 -15.68 9.89
CA ILE A 140 -4.89 -15.78 8.45
C ILE A 140 -5.18 -17.24 8.10
N GLU A 141 -6.41 -17.49 7.64
CA GLU A 141 -6.87 -18.85 7.31
C GLU A 141 -6.36 -19.32 5.95
N ASP A 142 -6.32 -18.43 4.94
CA ASP A 142 -5.86 -18.76 3.60
C ASP A 142 -4.34 -18.99 3.58
N PRO A 143 -3.86 -20.16 3.13
CA PRO A 143 -2.42 -20.47 3.12
C PRO A 143 -1.62 -19.58 2.17
N GLU A 144 -2.18 -19.19 1.02
CA GLU A 144 -1.48 -18.34 0.04
C GLU A 144 -1.29 -16.93 0.61
N ASP A 145 -2.33 -16.37 1.24
CA ASP A 145 -2.27 -15.06 1.91
C ASP A 145 -1.28 -15.09 3.09
N ARG A 146 -1.28 -16.19 3.87
CA ARG A 146 -0.34 -16.37 4.97
C ARG A 146 1.10 -16.42 4.49
N ASP A 147 1.39 -17.19 3.45
CA ASP A 147 2.74 -17.36 2.91
C ASP A 147 3.31 -16.00 2.41
N VAL A 148 2.48 -15.14 1.84
CA VAL A 148 2.90 -13.81 1.36
C VAL A 148 3.34 -12.91 2.52
N LEU A 149 2.55 -12.82 3.59
CA LEU A 149 2.91 -12.02 4.76
C LEU A 149 4.11 -12.62 5.51
N GLU A 150 4.15 -13.96 5.66
CA GLU A 150 5.26 -14.66 6.30
C GLU A 150 6.59 -14.40 5.59
N ALA A 151 6.60 -14.38 4.27
CA ALA A 151 7.80 -14.08 3.48
C ALA A 151 8.33 -12.66 3.77
N ASP A 152 7.47 -11.66 3.79
CA ASP A 152 7.87 -10.28 4.10
C ASP A 152 8.40 -10.14 5.54
N LEU A 153 7.74 -10.78 6.53
CA LEU A 153 8.18 -10.75 7.93
C LEU A 153 9.51 -11.49 8.15
N THR A 154 9.74 -12.56 7.40
CA THR A 154 11.01 -13.30 7.44
C THR A 154 12.15 -12.46 6.90
N GLU A 155 11.97 -11.85 5.72
CA GLU A 155 12.98 -10.95 5.12
C GLU A 155 13.34 -9.80 6.08
N MET A 156 12.37 -9.23 6.76
CA MET A 156 12.61 -8.15 7.73
C MET A 156 13.38 -8.61 8.96
N SER A 157 13.15 -9.83 9.42
CA SER A 157 13.81 -10.38 10.62
C SER A 157 15.28 -10.79 10.37
N GLU A 158 15.70 -10.92 9.11
CA GLU A 158 17.06 -11.29 8.70
C GLU A 158 17.98 -10.09 8.43
N ARG A 159 17.45 -8.86 8.46
CA ARG A 159 18.18 -7.59 8.30
C ARG A 159 18.79 -7.13 9.62
#